data_8a4c3b1186ce3a16533ace99352fad2b
#
_entry.id   8a4c3b1186ce3a16533ace99352fad2b
#
_cell.length_a   1.000
_cell.length_b   1.000
_cell.length_c   1.000
_cell.angle_alpha   90.00
_cell.angle_beta   90.00
_cell.angle_gamma   90.00
#
_symmetry.space_group_name_H-M   'P 1'
#
loop_
_entity.id
_entity.type
_entity.pdbx_description
1 polymer ?
#
loop_
_entity_poly.entity_id
_entity_poly.type
_entity_poly.pdbx_seq_one_letter_code
_entity_poly.pdbx_strand_id
1 'polypeptide(L)'
;MDGLTILPLLVNAAIAQQSLVETVANGCKMEIEKYCSQVTPGQGRILACLYAHEDKLSAKCEYALYDAAAQLERAVAALSYVANECNEDLDKFCESIEPGKERLLDCLDKHDKHVSKRCKQAIKDVGVK
;
A
#
# COMPACT_ATOMS: atom_id res chain seq x y z
N MET A 1 -13.80 -21.56 3.81
CA MET A 1 -13.81 -20.16 4.28
C MET A 1 -12.42 -19.64 4.62
N ASP A 2 -11.45 -20.49 4.49
CA ASP A 2 -10.09 -20.15 4.89
C ASP A 2 -9.43 -19.10 3.99
N GLY A 3 -9.80 -19.06 2.71
CA GLY A 3 -9.29 -18.04 1.79
C GLY A 3 -9.62 -16.62 2.23
N LEU A 4 -10.64 -16.47 3.08
CA LEU A 4 -11.04 -15.17 3.56
C LEU A 4 -10.05 -14.53 4.52
N THR A 5 -9.09 -15.29 5.07
CA THR A 5 -8.06 -14.73 5.93
C THR A 5 -7.10 -13.84 5.15
N ILE A 6 -6.96 -14.08 3.85
CA ILE A 6 -6.04 -13.31 2.99
C ILE A 6 -6.78 -12.18 2.26
N LEU A 7 -8.02 -12.42 1.82
CA LEU A 7 -8.81 -11.41 1.13
C LEU A 7 -8.97 -10.09 1.91
N PRO A 8 -9.23 -10.12 3.24
CA PRO A 8 -9.31 -8.86 3.99
C PRO A 8 -8.06 -8.01 3.90
N LEU A 9 -6.89 -8.63 3.84
CA LEU A 9 -5.64 -7.88 3.70
C LEU A 9 -5.56 -7.20 2.33
N LEU A 10 -5.98 -7.87 1.27
CA LEU A 10 -6.01 -7.29 -0.08
C LEU A 10 -6.96 -6.11 -0.14
N VAL A 11 -8.15 -6.24 0.43
CA VAL A 11 -9.13 -5.16 0.46
C VAL A 11 -8.59 -3.98 1.26
N ASN A 12 -7.99 -4.23 2.42
CA ASN A 12 -7.44 -3.16 3.25
C ASN A 12 -6.30 -2.42 2.54
N ALA A 13 -5.47 -3.13 1.78
CA ALA A 13 -4.40 -2.50 1.02
C ALA A 13 -4.95 -1.57 -0.07
N ALA A 14 -6.00 -2.00 -0.76
CA ALA A 14 -6.65 -1.18 -1.79
C ALA A 14 -7.28 0.08 -1.18
N ILE A 15 -7.95 -0.05 -0.04
CA ILE A 15 -8.55 1.08 0.67
C ILE A 15 -7.46 2.05 1.14
N ALA A 16 -6.34 1.54 1.64
CA ALA A 16 -5.23 2.38 2.07
C ALA A 16 -4.66 3.19 0.91
N GLN A 17 -4.54 2.59 -0.28
CA GLN A 17 -4.06 3.31 -1.46
C GLN A 17 -5.02 4.42 -1.87
N GLN A 18 -6.32 4.15 -1.86
CA GLN A 18 -7.32 5.16 -2.16
C GLN A 18 -7.27 6.30 -1.15
N SER A 19 -7.10 5.98 0.14
CA SER A 19 -6.99 6.98 1.19
C SER A 19 -5.79 7.88 0.98
N LEU A 20 -4.64 7.32 0.58
CA LEU A 20 -3.45 8.11 0.29
C LEU A 20 -3.69 9.09 -0.85
N VAL A 21 -4.27 8.60 -1.95
CA VAL A 21 -4.56 9.42 -3.12
C VAL A 21 -5.54 10.54 -2.75
N GLU A 22 -6.60 10.21 -2.02
CA GLU A 22 -7.60 11.19 -1.62
C GLU A 22 -7.03 12.24 -0.70
N THR A 23 -6.19 11.84 0.24
CA THR A 23 -5.54 12.75 1.18
C THR A 23 -4.76 13.82 0.42
N VAL A 24 -3.93 13.40 -0.53
CA VAL A 24 -3.12 14.32 -1.33
C VAL A 24 -3.99 15.14 -2.27
N ALA A 25 -4.93 14.49 -2.95
CA ALA A 25 -5.80 15.18 -3.90
C ALA A 25 -6.61 16.29 -3.23
N ASN A 26 -7.13 16.03 -2.04
CA ASN A 26 -7.92 17.00 -1.31
C ASN A 26 -7.05 18.10 -0.68
N GLY A 27 -5.95 17.72 -0.06
CA GLY A 27 -5.08 18.67 0.63
C GLY A 27 -4.26 19.53 -0.30
N CYS A 28 -3.93 19.04 -1.48
CA CYS A 28 -3.08 19.73 -2.44
C CYS A 28 -3.82 20.13 -3.72
N LYS A 29 -5.14 20.17 -3.69
CA LYS A 29 -5.95 20.43 -4.87
C LYS A 29 -5.50 21.67 -5.64
N MET A 30 -5.32 22.77 -4.94
CA MET A 30 -4.95 24.03 -5.59
C MET A 30 -3.57 23.96 -6.22
N GLU A 31 -2.63 23.35 -5.52
CA GLU A 31 -1.26 23.20 -6.02
C GLU A 31 -1.20 22.28 -7.23
N ILE A 32 -1.97 21.19 -7.19
CA ILE A 32 -2.03 20.27 -8.33
C ILE A 32 -2.57 20.99 -9.55
N GLU A 33 -3.64 21.76 -9.39
CA GLU A 33 -4.22 22.53 -10.49
C GLU A 33 -3.26 23.60 -11.02
N LYS A 34 -2.56 24.26 -10.11
CA LYS A 34 -1.69 25.38 -10.47
C LYS A 34 -0.36 24.94 -11.05
N TYR A 35 0.29 23.94 -10.46
CA TYR A 35 1.65 23.56 -10.83
C TYR A 35 1.74 22.22 -11.58
N CYS A 36 0.76 21.36 -11.45
CA CYS A 36 0.84 19.98 -11.92
C CYS A 36 -0.27 19.61 -12.92
N SER A 37 -0.98 20.57 -13.45
CA SER A 37 -2.09 20.32 -14.36
C SER A 37 -1.66 19.61 -15.65
N GLN A 38 -0.40 19.76 -16.05
CA GLN A 38 0.11 19.14 -17.26
C GLN A 38 0.71 17.76 -17.01
N VAL A 39 0.72 17.31 -15.76
CA VAL A 39 1.33 16.04 -15.37
C VAL A 39 0.31 14.93 -15.48
N THR A 40 0.65 13.87 -16.22
CA THR A 40 -0.19 12.69 -16.35
C THR A 40 -0.22 11.96 -15.01
N PRO A 41 -1.40 11.65 -14.44
CA PRO A 41 -1.50 10.91 -13.19
C PRO A 41 -0.89 9.51 -13.29
N GLY A 42 -0.46 9.00 -12.16
CA GLY A 42 0.07 7.64 -12.06
C GLY A 42 1.56 7.60 -11.81
N GLN A 43 2.02 6.47 -11.28
CA GLN A 43 3.44 6.20 -11.00
C GLN A 43 4.14 7.28 -10.16
N GLY A 44 3.39 7.94 -9.29
CA GLY A 44 3.96 8.96 -8.42
C GLY A 44 4.29 10.27 -9.10
N ARG A 45 3.86 10.49 -10.33
CA ARG A 45 4.20 11.72 -11.08
C ARG A 45 3.65 12.97 -10.41
N ILE A 46 2.45 12.92 -9.89
CA ILE A 46 1.85 14.08 -9.20
C ILE A 46 2.63 14.38 -7.93
N LEU A 47 3.01 13.35 -7.16
CA LEU A 47 3.83 13.55 -5.97
C LEU A 47 5.19 14.16 -6.32
N ALA A 48 5.82 13.66 -7.37
CA ALA A 48 7.09 14.21 -7.84
C ALA A 48 6.96 15.68 -8.23
N CYS A 49 5.86 16.02 -8.90
CA CYS A 49 5.59 17.41 -9.26
C CYS A 49 5.42 18.29 -8.02
N LEU A 50 4.66 17.81 -7.04
CA LEU A 50 4.46 18.57 -5.80
C LEU A 50 5.79 18.78 -5.07
N TYR A 51 6.63 17.75 -4.97
CA TYR A 51 7.94 17.89 -4.35
C TYR A 51 8.84 18.86 -5.12
N ALA A 52 8.73 18.91 -6.42
CA ALA A 52 9.50 19.86 -7.23
C ALA A 52 9.11 21.30 -6.91
N HIS A 53 7.90 21.51 -6.40
CA HIS A 53 7.39 22.84 -6.03
C HIS A 53 7.23 22.99 -4.53
N GLU A 54 8.00 22.27 -3.73
CA GLU A 54 7.80 22.22 -2.27
C GLU A 54 7.90 23.58 -1.60
N ASP A 55 8.68 24.50 -2.16
CA ASP A 55 8.82 25.85 -1.64
C ASP A 55 7.57 26.71 -1.84
N LYS A 56 6.62 26.23 -2.61
CA LYS A 56 5.40 26.97 -2.95
C LYS A 56 4.12 26.32 -2.45
N LEU A 57 4.26 25.23 -1.70
CA LEU A 57 3.10 24.53 -1.20
C LEU A 57 2.49 25.25 -0.01
N SER A 58 1.16 25.20 0.08
CA SER A 58 0.47 25.70 1.26
C SER A 58 0.72 24.79 2.46
N ALA A 59 0.50 25.31 3.66
CA ALA A 59 0.59 24.49 4.88
C ALA A 59 -0.37 23.31 4.81
N LYS A 60 -1.55 23.52 4.24
CA LYS A 60 -2.55 22.45 4.09
C LYS A 60 -1.99 21.32 3.22
N CYS A 61 -1.34 21.66 2.11
CA CYS A 61 -0.76 20.67 1.22
C CYS A 61 0.41 19.96 1.89
N GLU A 62 1.30 20.68 2.57
CA GLU A 62 2.40 20.05 3.31
C GLU A 62 1.88 19.05 4.33
N TYR A 63 0.87 19.44 5.09
CA TYR A 63 0.26 18.56 6.08
C TYR A 63 -0.31 17.32 5.43
N ALA A 64 -0.97 17.46 4.28
CA ALA A 64 -1.51 16.33 3.54
C ALA A 64 -0.42 15.36 3.10
N LEU A 65 0.72 15.88 2.66
CA LEU A 65 1.86 15.05 2.26
C LEU A 65 2.44 14.29 3.45
N TYR A 66 2.57 14.92 4.60
CA TYR A 66 3.02 14.25 5.82
C TYR A 66 2.06 13.14 6.24
N ASP A 67 0.77 13.42 6.19
CA ASP A 67 -0.25 12.43 6.55
C ASP A 67 -0.22 11.23 5.61
N ALA A 68 -0.10 11.48 4.32
CA ALA A 68 0.02 10.42 3.32
C ALA A 68 1.28 9.58 3.55
N ALA A 69 2.41 10.23 3.85
CA ALA A 69 3.66 9.54 4.13
C ALA A 69 3.53 8.63 5.35
N ALA A 70 2.88 9.12 6.41
CA ALA A 70 2.65 8.33 7.62
C ALA A 70 1.76 7.11 7.34
N GLN A 71 0.72 7.29 6.54
CA GLN A 71 -0.15 6.20 6.13
C GLN A 71 0.63 5.14 5.34
N LEU A 72 1.50 5.60 4.43
CA LEU A 72 2.33 4.71 3.62
C LEU A 72 3.31 3.92 4.51
N GLU A 73 3.95 4.59 5.46
CA GLU A 73 4.86 3.92 6.39
C GLU A 73 4.17 2.78 7.13
N ARG A 74 2.96 3.03 7.61
CA ARG A 74 2.20 1.99 8.32
C ARG A 74 1.87 0.82 7.41
N ALA A 75 1.51 1.10 6.16
CA ALA A 75 1.21 0.04 5.19
C ALA A 75 2.45 -0.79 4.86
N VAL A 76 3.59 -0.13 4.65
CA VAL A 76 4.85 -0.81 4.37
C VAL A 76 5.28 -1.66 5.56
N ALA A 77 5.13 -1.16 6.78
CA ALA A 77 5.47 -1.92 7.98
C ALA A 77 4.63 -3.19 8.10
N ALA A 78 3.34 -3.08 7.80
CA ALA A 78 2.43 -4.23 7.83
C ALA A 78 2.83 -5.28 6.79
N LEU A 79 3.13 -4.84 5.58
CA LEU A 79 3.56 -5.75 4.51
C LEU A 79 4.89 -6.42 4.82
N SER A 80 5.83 -5.68 5.41
CA SER A 80 7.13 -6.23 5.81
C SER A 80 6.97 -7.30 6.88
N TYR A 81 6.09 -7.06 7.84
CA TYR A 81 5.80 -8.04 8.88
C TYR A 81 5.27 -9.34 8.27
N VAL A 82 4.29 -9.23 7.37
CA VAL A 82 3.73 -10.41 6.70
C VAL A 82 4.80 -11.12 5.88
N ALA A 83 5.60 -10.39 5.13
CA ALA A 83 6.66 -10.99 4.32
C ALA A 83 7.65 -11.77 5.18
N ASN A 84 8.03 -11.24 6.33
CA ASN A 84 8.96 -11.92 7.24
C ASN A 84 8.33 -13.18 7.83
N GLU A 85 7.08 -13.08 8.28
CA GLU A 85 6.40 -14.22 8.89
C GLU A 85 6.01 -15.29 7.88
N CYS A 86 5.84 -14.91 6.63
CA CYS A 86 5.46 -15.80 5.55
C CYS A 86 6.63 -16.21 4.65
N ASN A 87 7.85 -15.90 5.06
CA ASN A 87 9.03 -16.12 4.24
C ASN A 87 9.14 -17.55 3.70
N GLU A 88 8.95 -18.54 4.57
CA GLU A 88 9.04 -19.94 4.16
C GLU A 88 7.94 -20.32 3.18
N ASP A 89 6.73 -19.83 3.42
CA ASP A 89 5.59 -20.10 2.54
C ASP A 89 5.77 -19.44 1.18
N LEU A 90 6.31 -18.22 1.16
CA LEU A 90 6.59 -17.53 -0.09
C LEU A 90 7.64 -18.28 -0.91
N ASP A 91 8.71 -18.76 -0.26
CA ASP A 91 9.73 -19.54 -0.92
C ASP A 91 9.18 -20.85 -1.45
N LYS A 92 8.32 -21.49 -0.68
CA LYS A 92 7.81 -22.81 -1.00
C LYS A 92 6.76 -22.81 -2.11
N PHE A 93 5.86 -21.85 -2.07
CA PHE A 93 4.70 -21.83 -2.97
C PHE A 93 4.73 -20.70 -4.00
N CYS A 94 5.51 -19.67 -3.79
CA CYS A 94 5.45 -18.45 -4.59
C CYS A 94 6.79 -18.05 -5.19
N GLU A 95 7.75 -18.94 -5.21
CA GLU A 95 9.11 -18.66 -5.68
C GLU A 95 9.15 -18.11 -7.11
N SER A 96 8.30 -18.64 -7.98
CA SER A 96 8.30 -18.25 -9.39
C SER A 96 7.47 -17.00 -9.68
N ILE A 97 6.83 -16.43 -8.66
CA ILE A 97 5.97 -15.28 -8.83
C ILE A 97 6.82 -14.00 -8.75
N GLU A 98 6.63 -13.09 -9.70
CA GLU A 98 7.32 -11.81 -9.66
C GLU A 98 6.91 -11.00 -8.45
N PRO A 99 7.85 -10.30 -7.81
CA PRO A 99 7.52 -9.47 -6.65
C PRO A 99 6.46 -8.43 -6.99
N GLY A 100 5.58 -8.23 -6.04
CA GLY A 100 4.48 -7.30 -6.14
C GLY A 100 3.50 -7.69 -5.07
N LYS A 101 3.07 -6.73 -4.25
CA LYS A 101 2.29 -7.04 -3.06
C LYS A 101 1.02 -7.85 -3.37
N GLU A 102 0.32 -7.48 -4.42
CA GLU A 102 -0.92 -8.17 -4.76
C GLU A 102 -0.66 -9.56 -5.31
N ARG A 103 0.37 -9.71 -6.12
CA ARG A 103 0.72 -11.01 -6.69
C ARG A 103 1.13 -12.02 -5.63
N LEU A 104 1.93 -11.58 -4.66
CA LEU A 104 2.37 -12.46 -3.58
C LEU A 104 1.22 -12.83 -2.65
N LEU A 105 0.35 -11.86 -2.33
CA LEU A 105 -0.82 -12.14 -1.51
C LEU A 105 -1.80 -13.08 -2.21
N ASP A 106 -1.99 -12.91 -3.52
CA ASP A 106 -2.81 -13.82 -4.32
C ASP A 106 -2.24 -15.23 -4.33
N CYS A 107 -0.91 -15.34 -4.44
CA CYS A 107 -0.25 -16.63 -4.40
C CYS A 107 -0.48 -17.34 -3.07
N LEU A 108 -0.33 -16.62 -1.96
CA LEU A 108 -0.60 -17.17 -0.63
C LEU A 108 -2.06 -17.58 -0.49
N ASP A 109 -2.97 -16.79 -1.03
CA ASP A 109 -4.40 -17.12 -1.00
C ASP A 109 -4.70 -18.41 -1.76
N LYS A 110 -4.08 -18.57 -2.93
CA LYS A 110 -4.25 -19.81 -3.72
C LYS A 110 -3.76 -21.03 -2.99
N HIS A 111 -2.78 -20.88 -2.12
CA HIS A 111 -2.19 -21.99 -1.35
C HIS A 111 -2.64 -21.96 0.12
N ASP A 112 -3.76 -21.32 0.40
CA ASP A 112 -4.24 -21.10 1.76
C ASP A 112 -4.25 -22.36 2.63
N LYS A 113 -4.63 -23.49 2.06
CA LYS A 113 -4.71 -24.75 2.81
C LYS A 113 -3.34 -25.25 3.27
N HIS A 114 -2.28 -24.83 2.61
CA HIS A 114 -0.92 -25.30 2.87
C HIS A 114 -0.06 -24.26 3.56
N VAL A 115 -0.54 -23.04 3.67
CA VAL A 115 0.19 -21.95 4.31
C VAL A 115 0.29 -22.22 5.81
N SER A 116 1.45 -21.93 6.39
CA SER A 116 1.72 -22.19 7.80
C SER A 116 0.80 -21.36 8.72
N LYS A 117 0.62 -21.83 9.94
CA LYS A 117 -0.15 -21.11 10.94
C LYS A 117 0.48 -19.77 11.26
N ARG A 118 1.80 -19.73 11.30
CA ARG A 118 2.55 -18.50 11.55
C ARG A 118 2.23 -17.43 10.49
N CYS A 119 2.25 -17.83 9.23
CA CYS A 119 1.93 -16.94 8.12
C CYS A 119 0.46 -16.48 8.18
N LYS A 120 -0.46 -17.39 8.40
CA LYS A 120 -1.88 -17.07 8.51
C LYS A 120 -2.14 -16.09 9.65
N GLN A 121 -1.46 -16.29 10.78
CA GLN A 121 -1.63 -15.39 11.93
C GLN A 121 -1.11 -14.00 11.62
N ALA A 122 0.03 -13.91 10.92
CA ALA A 122 0.58 -12.61 10.54
C ALA A 122 -0.36 -11.83 9.64
N ILE A 123 -0.93 -12.50 8.64
CA ILE A 123 -1.91 -11.88 7.74
C ILE A 123 -3.12 -11.39 8.53
N LYS A 124 -3.58 -12.21 9.45
CA LYS A 124 -4.71 -11.87 10.30
C LYS A 124 -4.41 -10.66 11.20
N ASP A 125 -3.21 -10.61 11.77
CA ASP A 125 -2.80 -9.53 12.67
C ASP A 125 -2.82 -8.17 11.99
N VAL A 126 -2.45 -8.10 10.72
CA VAL A 126 -2.34 -6.83 10.00
C VAL A 126 -3.52 -6.53 9.09
N GLY A 127 -4.31 -7.53 8.73
CA GLY A 127 -5.36 -7.38 7.72
C GLY A 127 -6.79 -7.43 8.21
N VAL A 128 -7.02 -7.88 9.43
CA VAL A 128 -8.36 -8.10 9.95
C VAL A 128 -8.57 -7.28 11.22
N LYS A 129 -8.70 -6.00 11.06
CA LYS A 129 -8.94 -5.13 12.22
C LYS A 129 -10.09 -4.20 11.98
#